data_fe029c9166750634428ba4117163201e
#
_entry.id   fe029c9166750634428ba4117163201e
#
_cell.length_a   1.000
_cell.length_b   1.000
_cell.length_c   1.000
_cell.angle_alpha   90.00
_cell.angle_beta   90.00
_cell.angle_gamma   90.00
#
_symmetry.space_group_name_H-M   'P 1'
#
loop_
_entity.id
_entity.type
_entity.pdbx_description
1 polymer ?
#
loop_
_entity_poly.entity_id
_entity_poly.type
_entity_poly.pdbx_seq_one_letter_code
_entity_poly.pdbx_strand_id
1 'polypeptide(L)'
;MVKFYQQKFSYDYSWNTVSYAFINRYPNPFATHVLTADTIDHRINPHTGELHITRLLRKTNSVPRWAKGIMRGNDAYILEEVVVNRQTGTLVAKTRNITHTRLMKVEEKQTLFADPSAAERTLCKNETSIVSNIGYGLNSKIENFSLSRFSDNIAKSRKGMLYVLDMAQRKGLLRPRVIAEKEQ
;
A
#
# COMPACT_ATOMS: atom_id res chain seq x y z
N MET A 1 21.66 -2.80 -10.12
CA MET A 1 20.58 -2.79 -11.16
C MET A 1 19.34 -2.12 -10.58
N VAL A 2 18.64 -1.32 -11.37
CA VAL A 2 17.40 -0.63 -10.98
C VAL A 2 16.27 -1.10 -11.88
N LYS A 3 15.13 -1.47 -11.29
CA LYS A 3 13.91 -1.84 -12.01
C LYS A 3 12.75 -1.00 -11.53
N PHE A 4 11.93 -0.57 -12.49
CA PHE A 4 10.71 0.21 -12.24
C PHE A 4 9.50 -0.56 -12.75
N TYR A 5 8.46 -0.62 -11.92
CA TYR A 5 7.19 -1.22 -12.25
C TYR A 5 6.07 -0.22 -11.99
N GLN A 6 5.08 -0.20 -12.86
CA GLN A 6 3.91 0.64 -12.70
C GLN A 6 2.65 -0.16 -13.03
N GLN A 7 1.61 0.03 -12.23
CA GLN A 7 0.28 -0.52 -12.49
C GLN A 7 -0.79 0.52 -12.13
N LYS A 8 -1.87 0.53 -12.92
CA LYS A 8 -3.07 1.36 -12.68
C LYS A 8 -4.30 0.48 -12.63
N PHE A 9 -5.22 0.79 -11.75
CA PHE A 9 -6.52 0.14 -11.64
C PHE A 9 -7.50 1.06 -10.91
N SER A 10 -8.76 0.65 -10.75
CA SER A 10 -9.76 1.41 -10.03
C SER A 10 -10.47 0.57 -8.99
N TYR A 11 -11.10 1.25 -8.04
CA TYR A 11 -12.08 0.73 -7.11
C TYR A 11 -13.41 1.43 -7.38
N ASP A 12 -14.50 0.66 -7.47
CA ASP A 12 -15.86 1.19 -7.65
C ASP A 12 -16.47 1.60 -6.31
N TYR A 13 -15.77 2.51 -5.64
CA TYR A 13 -16.09 3.11 -4.35
C TYR A 13 -15.57 4.54 -4.33
N SER A 14 -16.24 5.42 -3.60
CA SER A 14 -15.81 6.81 -3.43
C SER A 14 -14.42 6.89 -2.80
N TRP A 15 -13.69 7.96 -3.10
CA TRP A 15 -12.35 8.18 -2.57
C TRP A 15 -12.30 8.19 -1.03
N ASN A 16 -13.30 8.77 -0.37
CA ASN A 16 -13.39 8.76 1.08
C ASN A 16 -13.45 7.33 1.62
N THR A 17 -14.26 6.48 1.01
CA THR A 17 -14.43 5.06 1.34
C THR A 17 -13.12 4.30 1.17
N VAL A 18 -12.47 4.47 0.01
CA VAL A 18 -11.21 3.77 -0.30
C VAL A 18 -10.07 4.24 0.60
N SER A 19 -9.99 5.55 0.88
CA SER A 19 -8.97 6.11 1.76
C SER A 19 -9.12 5.62 3.20
N TYR A 20 -10.35 5.56 3.71
CA TYR A 20 -10.63 4.98 5.02
C TYR A 20 -10.25 3.49 5.07
N ALA A 21 -10.66 2.70 4.08
CA ALA A 21 -10.31 1.29 3.99
C ALA A 21 -8.79 1.10 3.89
N PHE A 22 -8.07 1.96 3.15
CA PHE A 22 -6.61 1.92 3.04
C PHE A 22 -5.91 2.09 4.38
N ILE A 23 -6.33 3.07 5.18
CA ILE A 23 -5.76 3.31 6.51
C ILE A 23 -6.01 2.11 7.42
N ASN A 24 -7.18 1.48 7.32
CA ASN A 24 -7.62 0.38 8.19
C ASN A 24 -7.43 -1.01 7.55
N ARG A 25 -6.60 -1.14 6.52
CA ARG A 25 -6.50 -2.39 5.74
C ARG A 25 -5.82 -3.56 6.46
N TYR A 26 -5.20 -3.33 7.60
CA TYR A 26 -4.56 -4.38 8.39
C TYR A 26 -5.19 -4.51 9.77
N PRO A 27 -5.34 -5.77 10.30
CA PRO A 27 -5.10 -7.03 9.61
C PRO A 27 -6.21 -7.39 8.60
N ASN A 28 -5.88 -8.23 7.61
CA ASN A 28 -6.89 -8.85 6.73
C ASN A 28 -6.41 -10.24 6.26
N PRO A 29 -7.31 -11.15 5.84
CA PRO A 29 -6.96 -12.54 5.52
C PRO A 29 -6.06 -12.71 4.28
N PHE A 30 -5.97 -11.71 3.41
CA PHE A 30 -5.10 -11.73 2.23
C PHE A 30 -3.69 -11.18 2.51
N ALA A 31 -3.48 -10.62 3.69
CA ALA A 31 -2.21 -10.04 4.14
C ALA A 31 -1.63 -10.73 5.38
N THR A 32 -1.78 -12.05 5.48
CA THR A 32 -1.29 -12.86 6.61
C THR A 32 0.22 -12.76 6.83
N HIS A 33 0.96 -12.36 5.81
CA HIS A 33 2.39 -12.07 5.89
C HIS A 33 2.70 -10.75 6.63
N VAL A 34 1.72 -9.86 6.83
CA VAL A 34 1.84 -8.66 7.67
C VAL A 34 1.47 -9.04 9.09
N LEU A 35 2.47 -9.13 9.96
CA LEU A 35 2.30 -9.55 11.36
C LEU A 35 1.77 -8.42 12.22
N THR A 36 2.34 -7.21 12.06
CA THR A 36 1.90 -5.99 12.74
C THR A 36 1.94 -4.80 11.79
N ALA A 37 1.14 -3.79 12.11
CA ALA A 37 1.08 -2.51 11.42
C ALA A 37 0.88 -1.40 12.48
N ASP A 38 1.99 -0.97 13.08
CA ASP A 38 1.97 -0.08 14.22
C ASP A 38 2.09 1.38 13.74
N THR A 39 1.16 2.23 14.15
CA THR A 39 1.27 3.67 13.90
C THR A 39 2.24 4.28 14.91
N ILE A 40 3.36 4.79 14.41
CA ILE A 40 4.41 5.39 15.23
C ILE A 40 4.37 6.91 15.27
N ASP A 41 3.70 7.54 14.30
CA ASP A 41 3.41 8.97 14.28
C ASP A 41 2.14 9.25 13.48
N HIS A 42 1.35 10.25 13.93
CA HIS A 42 0.26 10.81 13.16
C HIS A 42 0.07 12.29 13.53
N ARG A 43 -0.12 13.12 12.53
CA ARG A 43 -0.30 14.56 12.72
C ARG A 43 -1.14 15.17 11.61
N ILE A 44 -1.84 16.23 11.92
CA ILE A 44 -2.53 17.08 10.95
C ILE A 44 -1.71 18.34 10.76
N ASN A 45 -1.37 18.66 9.51
CA ASN A 45 -0.74 19.93 9.20
C ASN A 45 -1.78 21.07 9.38
N PRO A 46 -1.57 22.02 10.29
CA PRO A 46 -2.57 23.05 10.57
C PRO A 46 -2.79 24.03 9.42
N HIS A 47 -1.83 24.16 8.51
CA HIS A 47 -1.91 25.08 7.37
C HIS A 47 -2.58 24.45 6.14
N THR A 48 -2.34 23.17 5.89
CA THR A 48 -2.86 22.47 4.70
C THR A 48 -4.03 21.54 5.01
N GLY A 49 -4.28 21.21 6.28
CA GLY A 49 -5.27 20.22 6.71
C GLY A 49 -4.91 18.78 6.32
N GLU A 50 -3.70 18.53 5.83
CA GLU A 50 -3.24 17.21 5.47
C GLU A 50 -3.00 16.34 6.68
N LEU A 51 -3.50 15.11 6.63
CA LEU A 51 -3.20 14.09 7.63
C LEU A 51 -1.95 13.32 7.19
N HIS A 52 -0.92 13.35 8.02
CA HIS A 52 0.30 12.57 7.87
C HIS A 52 0.28 11.42 8.87
N ILE A 53 0.54 10.20 8.39
CA ILE A 53 0.61 8.99 9.22
C ILE A 53 1.92 8.27 8.88
N THR A 54 2.68 7.90 9.90
CA THR A 54 3.85 7.03 9.75
C THR A 54 3.60 5.72 10.46
N ARG A 55 3.79 4.59 9.75
CA ARG A 55 3.60 3.25 10.28
C ARG A 55 4.83 2.38 10.10
N LEU A 56 5.07 1.53 11.08
CA LEU A 56 6.05 0.46 11.00
C LEU A 56 5.31 -0.87 10.79
N LEU A 57 5.59 -1.51 9.66
CA LEU A 57 5.02 -2.81 9.32
C LEU A 57 6.08 -3.89 9.57
N ARG A 58 5.74 -4.91 10.37
CA ARG A 58 6.51 -6.13 10.48
C ARG A 58 5.92 -7.19 9.58
N LYS A 59 6.72 -7.74 8.68
CA LYS A 59 6.29 -8.75 7.70
C LYS A 59 7.16 -9.99 7.80
N THR A 60 6.54 -11.17 7.58
CA THR A 60 7.33 -12.37 7.30
C THR A 60 7.82 -12.35 5.86
N ASN A 61 9.08 -12.72 5.65
CA ASN A 61 9.65 -12.89 4.32
C ASN A 61 9.78 -14.36 3.97
N SER A 62 9.20 -14.73 2.85
CA SER A 62 9.54 -15.99 2.18
C SER A 62 10.88 -15.79 1.47
N VAL A 63 11.96 -16.12 2.17
CA VAL A 63 13.32 -15.99 1.64
C VAL A 63 13.57 -17.10 0.61
N PRO A 64 13.94 -16.78 -0.64
CA PRO A 64 14.26 -17.80 -1.62
C PRO A 64 15.51 -18.57 -1.21
N ARG A 65 15.61 -19.84 -1.64
CA ARG A 65 16.71 -20.74 -1.24
C ARG A 65 18.10 -20.14 -1.50
N TRP A 66 18.27 -19.44 -2.61
CA TRP A 66 19.54 -18.80 -2.97
C TRP A 66 19.92 -17.61 -2.08
N ALA A 67 18.96 -17.00 -1.39
CA ALA A 67 19.19 -15.86 -0.49
C ALA A 67 19.31 -16.25 1.00
N LYS A 68 19.02 -17.51 1.36
CA LYS A 68 19.03 -17.99 2.76
C LYS A 68 20.39 -17.82 3.45
N GLY A 69 21.48 -17.93 2.72
CA GLY A 69 22.84 -17.72 3.26
C GLY A 69 23.22 -16.26 3.49
N ILE A 70 22.47 -15.33 2.88
CA ILE A 70 22.78 -13.90 2.87
C ILE A 70 21.80 -13.13 3.78
N MET A 71 20.56 -13.60 3.90
CA MET A 71 19.52 -12.99 4.72
C MET A 71 19.46 -13.66 6.10
N ARG A 72 19.70 -12.89 7.15
CA ARG A 72 19.53 -13.35 8.53
C ARG A 72 18.11 -13.04 8.99
N GLY A 73 17.37 -14.08 9.44
CA GLY A 73 16.01 -13.94 9.94
C GLY A 73 14.92 -13.91 8.83
N ASN A 74 13.69 -14.19 9.26
CA ASN A 74 12.52 -14.27 8.37
C ASN A 74 11.69 -13.00 8.39
N ASP A 75 11.99 -12.03 9.25
CA ASP A 75 11.21 -10.81 9.42
C ASP A 75 11.80 -9.66 8.61
N ALA A 76 10.91 -8.90 7.99
CA ALA A 76 11.25 -7.65 7.33
C ALA A 76 10.44 -6.50 7.96
N TYR A 77 11.11 -5.39 8.17
CA TYR A 77 10.47 -4.15 8.60
C TYR A 77 10.36 -3.20 7.43
N ILE A 78 9.16 -2.66 7.27
CA ILE A 78 8.78 -1.71 6.22
C ILE A 78 8.32 -0.43 6.90
N LEU A 79 8.88 0.69 6.53
CA LEU A 79 8.35 2.00 6.89
C LEU A 79 7.32 2.42 5.85
N GLU A 80 6.17 2.86 6.32
CA GLU A 80 5.10 3.40 5.49
C GLU A 80 4.76 4.82 5.94
N GLU A 81 4.77 5.75 4.99
CA GLU A 81 4.41 7.15 5.18
C GLU A 81 3.19 7.45 4.30
N VAL A 82 2.10 7.87 4.93
CA VAL A 82 0.82 8.17 4.25
C VAL A 82 0.48 9.64 4.42
N VAL A 83 0.15 10.29 3.32
CA VAL A 83 -0.36 11.67 3.31
C VAL A 83 -1.75 11.65 2.71
N VAL A 84 -2.73 12.16 3.45
CA VAL A 84 -4.13 12.26 3.02
C VAL A 84 -4.48 13.74 2.88
N ASN A 85 -4.81 14.16 1.67
CA ASN A 85 -5.28 15.51 1.39
C ASN A 85 -6.76 15.44 0.95
N ARG A 86 -7.66 15.91 1.84
CA ARG A 86 -9.10 15.89 1.59
C ARG A 86 -9.55 16.97 0.61
N GLN A 87 -8.80 18.06 0.49
CA GLN A 87 -9.15 19.15 -0.42
C GLN A 87 -8.95 18.75 -1.87
N THR A 88 -7.86 18.00 -2.14
CA THR A 88 -7.54 17.51 -3.48
C THR A 88 -8.10 16.12 -3.76
N GLY A 89 -8.71 15.44 -2.78
CA GLY A 89 -9.17 14.06 -2.93
C GLY A 89 -8.01 13.10 -3.25
N THR A 90 -6.85 13.27 -2.59
CA THR A 90 -5.68 12.43 -2.84
C THR A 90 -5.17 11.76 -1.56
N LEU A 91 -4.76 10.50 -1.67
CA LEU A 91 -3.98 9.80 -0.67
C LEU A 91 -2.72 9.26 -1.34
N VAL A 92 -1.56 9.60 -0.78
CA VAL A 92 -0.27 9.12 -1.23
C VAL A 92 0.36 8.30 -0.11
N ALA A 93 0.64 7.03 -0.38
CA ALA A 93 1.38 6.17 0.51
C ALA A 93 2.73 5.83 -0.10
N LYS A 94 3.80 6.03 0.65
CA LYS A 94 5.16 5.63 0.29
C LYS A 94 5.62 4.56 1.27
N THR A 95 6.09 3.43 0.75
CA THR A 95 6.67 2.37 1.56
C THR A 95 8.11 2.12 1.16
N ARG A 96 8.93 1.77 2.15
CA ARG A 96 10.31 1.35 1.90
C ARG A 96 10.72 0.29 2.92
N ASN A 97 11.52 -0.69 2.50
CA ASN A 97 12.11 -1.61 3.45
C ASN A 97 13.25 -0.92 4.22
N ILE A 98 13.31 -1.17 5.52
CA ILE A 98 14.39 -0.67 6.39
C ILE A 98 15.34 -1.80 6.84
N THR A 99 14.93 -3.05 6.62
CA THR A 99 15.79 -4.24 6.78
C THR A 99 16.22 -4.77 5.42
N HIS A 100 17.32 -5.53 5.39
CA HIS A 100 17.87 -6.17 4.19
C HIS A 100 18.26 -5.19 3.06
N THR A 101 18.43 -3.92 3.37
CA THR A 101 18.73 -2.84 2.40
C THR A 101 20.08 -3.00 1.69
N ARG A 102 21.00 -3.78 2.29
CA ARG A 102 22.28 -4.12 1.64
C ARG A 102 22.10 -5.05 0.43
N LEU A 103 21.05 -5.86 0.44
CA LEU A 103 20.72 -6.80 -0.63
C LEU A 103 19.83 -6.15 -1.67
N MET A 104 18.75 -5.54 -1.22
CA MET A 104 17.73 -4.97 -2.09
C MET A 104 17.05 -3.81 -1.38
N LYS A 105 16.93 -2.67 -2.06
CA LYS A 105 16.07 -1.56 -1.66
C LYS A 105 14.82 -1.62 -2.50
N VAL A 106 13.66 -1.62 -1.85
CA VAL A 106 12.35 -1.60 -2.47
C VAL A 106 11.63 -0.35 -1.99
N GLU A 107 11.23 0.48 -2.91
CA GLU A 107 10.40 1.66 -2.65
C GLU A 107 9.14 1.55 -3.48
N GLU A 108 7.99 1.71 -2.83
CA GLU A 108 6.70 1.67 -3.49
C GLU A 108 5.94 2.96 -3.18
N LYS A 109 5.34 3.55 -4.20
CA LYS A 109 4.44 4.69 -4.09
C LYS A 109 3.08 4.30 -4.62
N GLN A 110 2.08 4.34 -3.75
CA GLN A 110 0.68 4.15 -4.13
C GLN A 110 -0.05 5.49 -4.02
N THR A 111 -0.72 5.87 -5.09
CA THR A 111 -1.55 7.08 -5.14
C THR A 111 -2.99 6.68 -5.39
N LEU A 112 -3.88 7.09 -4.48
CA LEU A 112 -5.32 6.98 -4.63
C LEU A 112 -5.88 8.38 -4.87
N PHE A 113 -6.71 8.54 -5.88
CA PHE A 113 -7.33 9.83 -6.20
C PHE A 113 -8.75 9.64 -6.70
N ALA A 114 -9.62 10.60 -6.37
CA ALA A 114 -10.99 10.60 -6.83
C ALA A 114 -11.03 10.65 -8.36
N ASP A 115 -11.89 9.86 -8.97
CA ASP A 115 -12.10 9.93 -10.41
C ASP A 115 -12.91 11.19 -10.75
N PRO A 116 -12.38 12.12 -11.56
CA PRO A 116 -13.11 13.33 -11.91
C PRO A 116 -14.41 13.07 -12.68
N SER A 117 -14.51 11.90 -13.33
CA SER A 117 -15.68 11.52 -14.16
C SER A 117 -16.71 10.68 -13.41
N ALA A 118 -16.40 10.20 -12.19
CA ALA A 118 -17.29 9.32 -11.44
C ALA A 118 -17.05 9.42 -9.93
N ALA A 119 -17.97 10.06 -9.19
CA ALA A 119 -17.83 10.30 -7.75
C ALA A 119 -17.66 8.99 -6.93
N GLU A 120 -18.27 7.90 -7.36
CA GLU A 120 -18.20 6.57 -6.73
C GLU A 120 -17.06 5.71 -7.29
N ARG A 121 -16.03 6.33 -7.88
CA ARG A 121 -14.86 5.62 -8.37
C ARG A 121 -13.57 6.27 -7.88
N THR A 122 -12.64 5.42 -7.45
CA THR A 122 -11.30 5.81 -7.03
C THR A 122 -10.28 5.19 -7.97
N LEU A 123 -9.41 6.02 -8.51
CA LEU A 123 -8.28 5.58 -9.33
C LEU A 123 -7.09 5.30 -8.44
N CYS A 124 -6.37 4.23 -8.76
CA CYS A 124 -5.17 3.80 -8.05
C CYS A 124 -4.00 3.68 -9.01
N LYS A 125 -2.88 4.32 -8.65
CA LYS A 125 -1.60 4.18 -9.35
C LYS A 125 -0.57 3.64 -8.39
N ASN A 126 0.05 2.51 -8.74
CA ASN A 126 1.17 1.92 -8.03
C ASN A 126 2.45 2.08 -8.83
N GLU A 127 3.51 2.55 -8.20
CA GLU A 127 4.84 2.73 -8.76
C GLU A 127 5.82 2.06 -7.80
N THR A 128 6.66 1.15 -8.30
CA THR A 128 7.64 0.44 -7.49
C THR A 128 9.02 0.55 -8.12
N SER A 129 9.99 0.93 -7.31
CA SER A 129 11.41 0.92 -7.64
C SER A 129 12.13 -0.15 -6.84
N ILE A 130 12.89 -0.98 -7.52
CA ILE A 130 13.70 -2.04 -6.90
C ILE A 130 15.15 -1.84 -7.31
N VAL A 131 16.02 -1.61 -6.32
CA VAL A 131 17.45 -1.48 -6.50
C VAL A 131 18.14 -2.66 -5.84
N SER A 132 18.82 -3.50 -6.63
CA SER A 132 19.63 -4.59 -6.11
C SER A 132 21.10 -4.19 -6.10
N ASN A 133 21.76 -4.40 -4.95
CA ASN A 133 23.18 -4.14 -4.74
C ASN A 133 24.03 -5.42 -4.79
N ILE A 134 23.43 -6.57 -5.14
CA ILE A 134 24.16 -7.84 -5.24
C ILE A 134 24.93 -7.86 -6.57
N GLY A 135 26.23 -8.15 -6.47
CA GLY A 135 27.14 -8.22 -7.61
C GLY A 135 26.88 -9.43 -8.54
N TYR A 136 27.71 -9.52 -9.56
CA TYR A 136 27.70 -10.43 -10.71
C TYR A 136 27.14 -11.85 -10.44
N GLY A 137 26.26 -12.32 -11.36
CA GLY A 137 25.77 -13.70 -11.45
C GLY A 137 24.37 -13.96 -10.84
N LEU A 138 23.80 -13.07 -10.02
CA LEU A 138 22.46 -13.23 -9.44
C LEU A 138 21.40 -12.30 -10.02
N ASN A 139 21.76 -11.44 -10.96
CA ASN A 139 20.89 -10.38 -11.47
C ASN A 139 19.58 -10.94 -12.06
N SER A 140 19.64 -11.98 -12.88
CA SER A 140 18.44 -12.59 -13.49
C SER A 140 17.53 -13.26 -12.44
N LYS A 141 18.12 -13.91 -11.43
CA LYS A 141 17.36 -14.54 -10.34
C LYS A 141 16.65 -13.49 -9.48
N ILE A 142 17.31 -12.38 -9.18
CA ILE A 142 16.73 -11.25 -8.43
C ILE A 142 15.65 -10.59 -9.26
N GLU A 143 15.87 -10.42 -10.55
CA GLU A 143 14.89 -9.81 -11.47
C GLU A 143 13.60 -10.64 -11.54
N ASN A 144 13.72 -11.93 -11.83
CA ASN A 144 12.57 -12.83 -11.92
C ASN A 144 11.81 -12.93 -10.58
N PHE A 145 12.56 -13.02 -9.47
CA PHE A 145 11.98 -13.01 -8.14
C PHE A 145 11.23 -11.70 -7.84
N SER A 146 11.81 -10.56 -8.18
CA SER A 146 11.23 -9.25 -7.94
C SER A 146 9.94 -9.05 -8.76
N LEU A 147 9.95 -9.46 -10.03
CA LEU A 147 8.78 -9.37 -10.91
C LEU A 147 7.63 -10.24 -10.42
N SER A 148 7.90 -11.51 -10.11
CA SER A 148 6.90 -12.42 -9.56
C SER A 148 6.30 -11.88 -8.26
N ARG A 149 7.15 -11.40 -7.33
CA ARG A 149 6.70 -10.83 -6.06
C ARG A 149 5.89 -9.55 -6.22
N PHE A 150 6.26 -8.69 -7.14
CA PHE A 150 5.51 -7.49 -7.44
C PHE A 150 4.09 -7.81 -7.88
N SER A 151 3.94 -8.69 -8.89
CA SER A 151 2.63 -9.12 -9.40
C SER A 151 1.77 -9.76 -8.30
N ASP A 152 2.34 -10.71 -7.55
CA ASP A 152 1.65 -11.40 -6.46
C ASP A 152 1.22 -10.45 -5.34
N ASN A 153 2.09 -9.52 -4.96
CA ASN A 153 1.81 -8.57 -3.89
C ASN A 153 0.70 -7.59 -4.28
N ILE A 154 0.68 -7.10 -5.52
CA ILE A 154 -0.40 -6.23 -6.00
C ILE A 154 -1.74 -6.99 -6.01
N ALA A 155 -1.76 -8.20 -6.52
CA ALA A 155 -2.98 -9.01 -6.56
C ALA A 155 -3.53 -9.26 -5.14
N LYS A 156 -2.66 -9.62 -4.19
CA LYS A 156 -3.03 -9.82 -2.77
C LYS A 156 -3.48 -8.53 -2.11
N SER A 157 -2.77 -7.43 -2.33
CA SER A 157 -3.12 -6.11 -1.79
C SER A 157 -4.49 -5.66 -2.28
N ARG A 158 -4.78 -5.84 -3.58
CA ARG A 158 -6.10 -5.52 -4.15
C ARG A 158 -7.22 -6.38 -3.55
N LYS A 159 -7.01 -7.70 -3.40
CA LYS A 159 -7.97 -8.60 -2.74
C LYS A 159 -8.20 -8.19 -1.28
N GLY A 160 -7.13 -7.86 -0.56
CA GLY A 160 -7.22 -7.37 0.81
C GLY A 160 -8.01 -6.07 0.93
N MET A 161 -7.80 -5.13 0.02
CA MET A 161 -8.56 -3.88 -0.02
C MET A 161 -10.04 -4.12 -0.31
N LEU A 162 -10.39 -4.96 -1.30
CA LEU A 162 -11.77 -5.30 -1.61
C LEU A 162 -12.48 -5.96 -0.43
N TYR A 163 -11.79 -6.85 0.29
CA TYR A 163 -12.32 -7.46 1.51
C TYR A 163 -12.64 -6.42 2.59
N VAL A 164 -11.73 -5.47 2.84
CA VAL A 164 -11.93 -4.42 3.85
C VAL A 164 -13.06 -3.48 3.42
N LEU A 165 -13.15 -3.13 2.14
CA LEU A 165 -14.24 -2.32 1.58
C LEU A 165 -15.60 -3.00 1.77
N ASP A 166 -15.72 -4.28 1.43
CA ASP A 166 -16.94 -5.07 1.62
C ASP A 166 -17.34 -5.14 3.12
N MET A 167 -16.37 -5.42 3.98
CA MET A 167 -16.61 -5.47 5.44
C MET A 167 -17.06 -4.12 5.99
N ALA A 168 -16.47 -3.02 5.53
CA ALA A 168 -16.84 -1.69 5.98
C ALA A 168 -18.25 -1.30 5.50
N GLN A 169 -18.62 -1.71 4.30
CA GLN A 169 -19.97 -1.52 3.77
C GLN A 169 -21.02 -2.32 4.55
N ARG A 170 -20.75 -3.60 4.82
CA ARG A 170 -21.66 -4.47 5.60
C ARG A 170 -21.87 -3.97 7.04
N LYS A 171 -20.83 -3.41 7.67
CA LYS A 171 -20.92 -2.85 9.02
C LYS A 171 -21.57 -1.46 9.07
N GLY A 172 -21.98 -0.89 7.94
CA GLY A 172 -22.57 0.45 7.86
C GLY A 172 -21.59 1.59 8.21
N LEU A 173 -20.29 1.30 8.32
CA LEU A 173 -19.24 2.28 8.62
C LEU A 173 -19.03 3.26 7.47
N LEU A 174 -19.55 2.94 6.28
CA LEU A 174 -19.36 3.68 5.03
C LEU A 174 -20.70 4.00 4.35
N ARG A 175 -21.76 4.23 5.11
CA ARG A 175 -23.01 4.73 4.51
C ARG A 175 -22.73 6.07 3.84
N PRO A 176 -23.04 6.23 2.54
CA PRO A 176 -23.11 7.56 1.96
C PRO A 176 -24.11 8.35 2.80
N ARG A 177 -23.78 9.58 3.21
CA ARG A 177 -24.79 10.51 3.69
C ARG A 177 -25.69 10.77 2.49
N VAL A 178 -26.84 10.14 2.46
CA VAL A 178 -27.95 10.59 1.63
C VAL A 178 -28.30 11.96 2.19
N ILE A 179 -27.89 13.01 1.50
CA ILE A 179 -28.39 14.35 1.75
C ILE A 179 -29.84 14.24 1.31
N ALA A 180 -30.75 14.17 2.27
CA ALA A 180 -32.17 14.31 1.99
C ALA A 180 -32.34 15.67 1.30
N GLU A 181 -32.62 15.66 0.01
CA GLU A 181 -33.18 16.83 -0.67
C GLU A 181 -34.44 17.19 0.11
N LYS A 182 -34.41 18.36 0.75
CA LYS A 182 -35.63 18.98 1.27
C LYS A 182 -36.41 19.41 0.05
N GLU A 183 -37.45 18.64 -0.26
CA GLU A 183 -38.56 19.13 -1.10
C GLU A 183 -39.11 20.40 -0.44
N GLN A 184 -39.04 21.50 -1.17
CA GLN A 184 -39.84 22.72 -0.93
C GLN A 184 -41.06 22.67 -1.84
#